data_9324d55341fd7518c15b379eb938fcc6
#
_entry.id   9324d55341fd7518c15b379eb938fcc6
#
_cell.length_a   1.000
_cell.length_b   1.000
_cell.length_c   1.000
_cell.angle_alpha   90.00
_cell.angle_beta   90.00
_cell.angle_gamma   90.00
#
_symmetry.space_group_name_H-M   'P 1'
#
loop_
_entity.id
_entity.type
_entity.pdbx_description
1 polymer ?
#
loop_
_entity_poly.entity_id
_entity_poly.type
_entity_poly.pdbx_seq_one_letter_code
_entity_poly.pdbx_strand_id
1 'polypeptide(L)'
;MSLRVDIVGNGPPLVLLHGWAMHGGIFAPLVDALRDTRTLHIVDLPGHGHNRDCGVPLTLSNCADAVLDAVPEAPWCGWSLGGLIALHAASRFPQRIPALAMLCA
;
A
#
# COMPACT_ATOMS: atom_id res chain seq x y z
N MET A 1 -15.37 -5.01 -5.43
CA MET A 1 -14.24 -5.41 -6.29
C MET A 1 -12.93 -5.19 -5.55
N SER A 2 -12.13 -6.24 -5.44
CA SER A 2 -10.86 -6.17 -4.72
C SER A 2 -9.75 -5.61 -5.59
N LEU A 3 -8.81 -4.87 -4.96
CA LEU A 3 -7.60 -4.44 -5.63
C LEU A 3 -6.69 -5.65 -5.89
N ARG A 4 -5.98 -5.60 -7.01
CA ARG A 4 -4.88 -6.52 -7.25
C ARG A 4 -3.67 -6.08 -6.45
N VAL A 5 -3.05 -7.03 -5.75
CA VAL A 5 -1.85 -6.82 -4.93
C VAL A 5 -0.80 -7.84 -5.34
N ASP A 6 0.41 -7.39 -5.59
CA ASP A 6 1.54 -8.30 -5.82
C ASP A 6 2.17 -8.66 -4.48
N ILE A 7 2.38 -9.93 -4.24
CA ILE A 7 2.93 -10.43 -2.97
C ILE A 7 4.27 -11.11 -3.27
N VAL A 8 5.33 -10.59 -2.66
CA VAL A 8 6.71 -11.04 -2.92
C VAL A 8 7.47 -11.18 -1.60
N GLY A 9 8.27 -12.20 -1.49
CA GLY A 9 9.20 -12.37 -0.37
C GLY A 9 8.73 -13.32 0.70
N ASN A 10 9.46 -13.35 1.82
CA ASN A 10 9.23 -14.23 2.96
C ASN A 10 9.45 -13.48 4.25
N GLY A 11 8.57 -13.70 5.22
CA GLY A 11 8.67 -13.09 6.55
C GLY A 11 7.43 -12.27 6.89
N PRO A 12 7.51 -11.44 7.96
CA PRO A 12 6.38 -10.61 8.36
C PRO A 12 5.92 -9.66 7.24
N PRO A 13 4.62 -9.38 7.14
CA PRO A 13 4.09 -8.56 6.06
C PRO A 13 4.48 -7.07 6.21
N LEU A 14 4.66 -6.42 5.07
CA LEU A 14 4.82 -4.97 4.94
C LEU A 14 4.04 -4.53 3.71
N VAL A 15 3.18 -3.54 3.85
CA VAL A 15 2.38 -2.99 2.75
C VAL A 15 3.07 -1.76 2.17
N LEU A 16 3.18 -1.70 0.85
CA LEU A 16 3.83 -0.60 0.12
C LEU A 16 2.80 0.12 -0.75
N LEU A 17 2.65 1.43 -0.56
CA LEU A 17 1.74 2.30 -1.32
C LEU A 17 2.52 3.39 -2.04
N HIS A 18 2.35 3.45 -3.36
CA HIS A 18 3.01 4.44 -4.22
C HIS A 18 2.31 5.80 -4.19
N GLY A 19 2.90 6.81 -4.87
CA GLY A 19 2.34 8.15 -5.02
C GLY A 19 1.43 8.30 -6.24
N TRP A 20 0.87 9.51 -6.39
CA TRP A 20 -0.02 9.86 -7.49
C TRP A 20 0.65 9.63 -8.85
N ALA A 21 -0.10 9.04 -9.78
CA ALA A 21 0.34 8.76 -11.15
C ALA A 21 1.53 7.80 -11.25
N MET A 22 1.85 7.09 -10.16
CA MET A 22 2.89 6.06 -10.12
C MET A 22 2.25 4.66 -10.13
N HIS A 23 3.04 3.66 -9.79
CA HIS A 23 2.61 2.28 -9.59
C HIS A 23 3.59 1.57 -8.65
N GLY A 24 3.27 0.33 -8.26
CA GLY A 24 4.09 -0.43 -7.30
C GLY A 24 5.52 -0.70 -7.76
N GLY A 25 5.80 -0.61 -9.06
CA GLY A 25 7.15 -0.83 -9.60
C GLY A 25 8.20 0.15 -9.09
N ILE A 26 7.80 1.31 -8.57
CA ILE A 26 8.75 2.26 -7.96
C ILE A 26 9.48 1.68 -6.75
N PHE A 27 8.91 0.64 -6.14
CA PHE A 27 9.48 0.01 -4.95
C PHE A 27 10.48 -1.11 -5.27
N ALA A 28 10.82 -1.34 -6.54
CA ALA A 28 11.71 -2.44 -6.92
C ALA A 28 13.02 -2.49 -6.11
N PRO A 29 13.76 -1.38 -5.89
CA PRO A 29 14.95 -1.41 -5.06
C PRO A 29 14.68 -1.80 -3.61
N LEU A 30 13.58 -1.30 -3.03
CA LEU A 30 13.19 -1.62 -1.66
C LEU A 30 12.76 -3.09 -1.54
N VAL A 31 12.03 -3.59 -2.51
CA VAL A 31 11.60 -5.00 -2.57
C VAL A 31 12.84 -5.91 -2.63
N ASP A 32 13.81 -5.59 -3.50
CA ASP A 32 15.04 -6.37 -3.61
C ASP A 32 15.81 -6.41 -2.28
N ALA A 33 15.81 -5.30 -1.54
CA ALA A 33 16.52 -5.21 -0.26
C ALA A 33 15.82 -5.98 0.85
N LEU A 34 14.49 -6.13 0.81
CA LEU A 34 13.69 -6.64 1.94
C LEU A 34 13.08 -8.03 1.70
N ARG A 35 13.05 -8.52 0.47
CA ARG A 35 12.30 -9.73 0.12
C ARG A 35 12.73 -11.00 0.84
N ASP A 36 13.96 -11.07 1.32
CA ASP A 36 14.45 -12.23 2.06
C ASP A 36 14.00 -12.25 3.52
N THR A 37 13.58 -11.11 4.05
CA THR A 37 13.21 -10.94 5.47
C THR A 37 11.78 -10.46 5.68
N ARG A 38 11.09 -10.05 4.62
CA ARG A 38 9.73 -9.51 4.66
C ARG A 38 8.88 -10.07 3.53
N THR A 39 7.58 -10.17 3.77
CA THR A 39 6.60 -10.38 2.69
C THR A 39 6.04 -9.02 2.31
N LEU A 40 6.35 -8.58 1.06
CA LEU A 40 5.95 -7.27 0.57
C LEU A 40 4.60 -7.40 -0.14
N HIS A 41 3.61 -6.65 0.32
CA HIS A 41 2.31 -6.50 -0.33
C HIS A 41 2.36 -5.18 -1.11
N ILE A 42 2.63 -5.29 -2.40
CA ILE A 42 2.85 -4.14 -3.29
C ILE A 42 1.53 -3.80 -3.94
N VAL A 43 0.95 -2.67 -3.55
CA VAL A 43 -0.39 -2.27 -3.97
C VAL A 43 -0.30 -1.20 -5.05
N ASP A 44 -0.93 -1.44 -6.21
CA ASP A 44 -1.27 -0.36 -7.12
C ASP A 44 -2.56 0.27 -6.62
N LEU A 45 -2.54 1.58 -6.37
CA LEU A 45 -3.70 2.30 -5.87
C LEU A 45 -4.86 2.25 -6.88
N PRO A 46 -6.12 2.45 -6.42
CA PRO A 46 -7.25 2.55 -7.35
C PRO A 46 -6.95 3.56 -8.47
N GLY A 47 -7.27 3.19 -9.71
CA GLY A 47 -7.02 4.03 -10.87
C GLY A 47 -5.58 4.03 -11.38
N HIS A 48 -4.70 3.22 -10.79
CA HIS A 48 -3.27 3.17 -11.12
C HIS A 48 -2.83 1.75 -11.47
N GLY A 49 -1.83 1.62 -12.35
CA GLY A 49 -1.18 0.36 -12.67
C GLY A 49 -2.16 -0.77 -13.01
N HIS A 50 -2.03 -1.89 -12.33
CA HIS A 50 -2.91 -3.05 -12.51
C HIS A 50 -4.36 -2.79 -12.09
N ASN A 51 -4.62 -1.73 -11.32
CA ASN A 51 -5.95 -1.35 -10.84
C ASN A 51 -6.51 -0.12 -11.57
N ARG A 52 -5.98 0.20 -12.75
CA ARG A 52 -6.39 1.40 -13.51
C ARG A 52 -7.87 1.43 -13.86
N ASP A 53 -8.48 0.27 -14.03
CA ASP A 53 -9.91 0.14 -14.36
C ASP A 53 -10.80 -0.02 -13.12
N CYS A 54 -10.24 0.10 -11.93
CA CYS A 54 -10.98 0.02 -10.69
C CYS A 54 -11.86 1.27 -10.52
N GLY A 55 -13.16 1.05 -10.29
CA GLY A 55 -14.15 2.13 -10.18
C GLY A 55 -14.21 2.81 -8.81
N VAL A 56 -13.24 2.56 -7.92
CA VAL A 56 -13.22 3.18 -6.59
C VAL A 56 -12.95 4.69 -6.72
N PRO A 57 -13.80 5.55 -6.14
CA PRO A 57 -13.55 6.99 -6.15
C PRO A 57 -12.21 7.34 -5.45
N LEU A 58 -11.47 8.30 -6.01
CA LEU A 58 -10.12 8.65 -5.54
C LEU A 58 -10.17 9.64 -4.38
N THR A 59 -10.81 9.25 -3.29
CA THR A 59 -10.75 9.94 -2.00
C THR A 59 -9.81 9.19 -1.06
N LEU A 60 -9.28 9.86 -0.04
CA LEU A 60 -8.44 9.21 0.97
C LEU A 60 -9.18 8.06 1.64
N SER A 61 -10.44 8.27 2.01
CA SER A 61 -11.27 7.24 2.68
C SER A 61 -11.49 6.03 1.79
N ASN A 62 -11.89 6.23 0.53
CA ASN A 62 -12.18 5.12 -0.37
C ASN A 62 -10.92 4.35 -0.74
N CYS A 63 -9.82 5.04 -0.97
CA CYS A 63 -8.54 4.38 -1.25
C CYS A 63 -8.05 3.59 -0.04
N ALA A 64 -8.12 4.18 1.16
CA ALA A 64 -7.73 3.50 2.39
C ALA A 64 -8.57 2.24 2.62
N ASP A 65 -9.89 2.33 2.46
CA ASP A 65 -10.79 1.19 2.64
C ASP A 65 -10.50 0.09 1.62
N ALA A 66 -10.25 0.44 0.36
CA ALA A 66 -9.93 -0.53 -0.69
C ALA A 66 -8.62 -1.27 -0.39
N VAL A 67 -7.60 -0.57 0.09
CA VAL A 67 -6.33 -1.20 0.47
C VAL A 67 -6.51 -2.08 1.70
N LEU A 68 -7.22 -1.60 2.72
CA LEU A 68 -7.50 -2.38 3.94
C LEU A 68 -8.19 -3.70 3.62
N ASP A 69 -9.10 -3.70 2.65
CA ASP A 69 -9.81 -4.92 2.22
C ASP A 69 -8.89 -5.91 1.49
N ALA A 70 -7.77 -5.46 0.96
CA ALA A 70 -6.91 -6.25 0.10
C ALA A 70 -5.64 -6.76 0.79
N VAL A 71 -5.32 -6.29 2.00
CA VAL A 71 -4.06 -6.61 2.69
C VAL A 71 -4.31 -7.11 4.11
N PRO A 72 -3.38 -7.90 4.69
CA PRO A 72 -3.48 -8.31 6.08
C PRO A 72 -3.14 -7.17 7.04
N GLU A 73 -3.32 -7.42 8.34
CA GLU A 73 -2.76 -6.55 9.38
C GLU A 73 -1.25 -6.49 9.20
N ALA A 74 -0.68 -5.30 9.10
CA ALA A 74 0.73 -5.11 8.80
C ALA A 74 1.14 -3.65 8.99
N PRO A 75 2.45 -3.38 9.16
CA PRO A 75 2.98 -2.04 8.95
C PRO A 75 2.78 -1.59 7.50
N TRP A 76 2.58 -0.30 7.31
CA TRP A 76 2.44 0.31 5.98
C TRP A 76 3.57 1.30 5.73
N CYS A 77 4.09 1.31 4.51
CA CYS A 77 5.04 2.31 4.02
C CYS A 77 4.43 2.99 2.80
N GLY A 78 4.21 4.29 2.89
CA GLY A 78 3.58 5.05 1.82
C GLY A 78 4.48 6.18 1.29
N TRP A 79 4.56 6.28 -0.03
CA TRP A 79 5.28 7.34 -0.73
C TRP A 79 4.32 8.45 -1.14
N SER A 80 4.57 9.70 -0.70
CA SER A 80 3.79 10.88 -1.07
C SER A 80 2.29 10.65 -0.81
N LEU A 81 1.44 10.61 -1.84
CA LEU A 81 -0.01 10.32 -1.70
C LEU A 81 -0.26 9.00 -0.96
N GLY A 82 0.53 7.97 -1.26
CA GLY A 82 0.44 6.69 -0.54
C GLY A 82 0.67 6.85 0.96
N GLY A 83 1.55 7.78 1.35
CA GLY A 83 1.76 8.14 2.76
C GLY A 83 0.54 8.78 3.40
N LEU A 84 -0.15 9.66 2.69
CA LEU A 84 -1.39 10.28 3.19
C LEU A 84 -2.51 9.24 3.33
N ILE A 85 -2.64 8.33 2.39
CA ILE A 85 -3.61 7.24 2.46
C ILE A 85 -3.30 6.34 3.66
N ALA A 86 -2.02 6.00 3.85
CA ALA A 86 -1.59 5.17 4.97
C ALA A 86 -1.85 5.86 6.32
N LEU A 87 -1.58 7.15 6.43
CA LEU A 87 -1.87 7.93 7.63
C LEU A 87 -3.37 7.95 7.93
N HIS A 88 -4.19 8.17 6.90
CA HIS A 88 -5.65 8.17 7.04
C HIS A 88 -6.15 6.81 7.53
N ALA A 89 -5.66 5.72 6.95
CA ALA A 89 -6.03 4.36 7.36
C ALA A 89 -5.58 4.07 8.80
N ALA A 90 -4.35 4.44 9.16
CA ALA A 90 -3.81 4.20 10.49
C ALA A 90 -4.55 4.98 11.58
N SER A 91 -4.99 6.21 11.27
CA SER A 91 -5.73 7.02 12.23
C SER A 91 -7.12 6.45 12.52
N ARG A 92 -7.72 5.78 11.55
CA ARG A 92 -9.07 5.18 11.70
C ARG A 92 -9.01 3.75 12.23
N PHE A 93 -7.99 2.98 11.86
CA PHE A 93 -7.87 1.56 12.20
C PHE A 93 -6.47 1.24 12.72
N PRO A 94 -6.08 1.81 13.86
CA PRO A 94 -4.71 1.64 14.38
C PRO A 94 -4.33 0.18 14.68
N GLN A 95 -5.30 -0.68 14.97
CA GLN A 95 -5.03 -2.10 15.20
C GLN A 95 -4.57 -2.83 13.93
N ARG A 96 -4.99 -2.34 12.76
CA ARG A 96 -4.64 -2.94 11.48
C ARG A 96 -3.26 -2.51 10.99
N ILE A 97 -2.76 -1.37 11.48
CA ILE A 97 -1.52 -0.76 11.01
C ILE A 97 -0.66 -0.41 12.23
N PRO A 98 0.10 -1.40 12.78
CA PRO A 98 0.86 -1.19 14.01
C PRO A 98 2.04 -0.23 13.85
N ALA A 99 2.49 0.02 12.63
CA ALA A 99 3.57 0.96 12.34
C ALA A 99 3.38 1.58 10.96
N LEU A 100 3.87 2.80 10.80
CA LEU A 100 3.71 3.59 9.58
C LEU A 100 5.02 4.29 9.23
N ALA A 101 5.45 4.15 7.97
CA ALA A 101 6.53 4.96 7.42
C ALA A 101 5.95 5.84 6.29
N MET A 102 6.21 7.13 6.34
CA MET A 102 5.78 8.09 5.34
C MET A 102 7.02 8.65 4.63
N LEU A 103 7.12 8.40 3.33
CA LEU A 103 8.23 8.85 2.50
C LEU A 103 7.76 10.01 1.63
N CYS A 104 8.42 11.16 1.74
CA CYS A 104 8.10 12.36 0.95
C CYS A 104 6.62 12.78 1.04
N ALA A 105 6.03 12.60 2.20
CA ALA A 105 4.62 12.95 2.44
C ALA A 105 4.50 14.10 3.41
#